data_7affdf5a5cc8d749345fca732dcede7e
#
_entry.id   7affdf5a5cc8d749345fca732dcede7e
#
_cell.length_a   1.000
_cell.length_b   1.000
_cell.length_c   1.000
_cell.angle_alpha   90.00
_cell.angle_beta   90.00
_cell.angle_gamma   90.00
#
_symmetry.space_group_name_H-M   'P 1'
#
loop_
_entity.id
_entity.type
_entity.pdbx_description
1 polymer ?
#
loop_
_entity_poly.entity_id
_entity_poly.type
_entity_poly.pdbx_seq_one_letter_code
_entity_poly.pdbx_strand_id
1 'polypeptide(L)'
;MLIFKHILNNIPRPWLIKASYLVKPIIAFYLKGDTYTDPIDGNSFRKFLPYGYSKQRKNALSPSTLSLERHRLMWLFLKNETSFFTSSKKIKTLHIAPEQCFLKIFKKQKNLDYVTSDLESPIADVKADICNLPFKDDSFDVVFCNHVLEHIPDDKKAMQELFRVLKKGGFGVFQIPQDMSRENTFEDASITDKQERTKIFG
;
A
#
# COMPACT_ATOMS: atom_id res chain seq x y z
N MET A 1 -15.37 6.39 -22.28
CA MET A 1 -14.88 5.86 -20.99
C MET A 1 -14.46 4.38 -21.06
N LEU A 2 -15.24 3.50 -21.70
CA LEU A 2 -14.90 2.06 -21.88
C LEU A 2 -13.61 1.79 -22.69
N ILE A 3 -13.41 2.52 -23.79
CA ILE A 3 -12.22 2.37 -24.65
C ILE A 3 -10.92 2.74 -23.90
N PHE A 4 -10.94 3.79 -23.09
CA PHE A 4 -9.79 4.22 -22.30
C PHE A 4 -9.42 3.20 -21.22
N LYS A 5 -10.43 2.57 -20.60
CA LYS A 5 -10.23 1.49 -19.62
C LYS A 5 -9.64 0.23 -20.27
N HIS A 6 -10.08 -0.08 -21.50
CA HIS A 6 -9.54 -1.22 -22.25
C HIS A 6 -8.08 -1.00 -22.67
N ILE A 7 -7.72 0.21 -23.08
CA ILE A 7 -6.33 0.57 -23.43
C ILE A 7 -5.42 0.47 -22.20
N LEU A 8 -5.87 1.00 -21.04
CA LEU A 8 -5.07 0.95 -19.81
C LEU A 8 -4.85 -0.48 -19.29
N ASN A 9 -5.81 -1.38 -19.47
CA ASN A 9 -5.69 -2.78 -19.05
C ASN A 9 -4.70 -3.59 -19.90
N ASN A 10 -4.39 -3.14 -21.12
CA ASN A 10 -3.44 -3.80 -22.04
C ASN A 10 -2.02 -3.25 -21.92
N ILE A 11 -1.80 -2.17 -21.16
CA ILE A 11 -0.46 -1.61 -20.97
C ILE A 11 0.22 -2.32 -19.80
N PRO A 12 1.45 -2.84 -19.96
CA PRO A 12 2.20 -3.46 -18.88
C PRO A 12 2.35 -2.50 -17.69
N ARG A 13 2.12 -3.02 -16.48
CA ARG A 13 2.15 -2.26 -15.21
C ARG A 13 3.40 -1.35 -15.05
N PRO A 14 4.64 -1.79 -15.42
CA PRO A 14 5.82 -0.91 -15.36
C PRO A 14 5.71 0.37 -16.18
N TRP A 15 5.06 0.30 -17.36
CA TRP A 15 4.85 1.47 -18.22
C TRP A 15 3.82 2.43 -17.64
N LEU A 16 2.76 1.91 -17.03
CA LEU A 16 1.75 2.72 -16.32
C LEU A 16 2.38 3.47 -15.14
N ILE A 17 3.26 2.80 -14.39
CA ILE A 17 4.02 3.41 -13.30
C ILE A 17 4.92 4.54 -13.83
N LYS A 18 5.68 4.30 -14.91
CA LYS A 18 6.53 5.34 -15.53
C LYS A 18 5.70 6.53 -16.04
N ALA A 19 4.59 6.25 -16.74
CA ALA A 19 3.69 7.29 -17.23
C ALA A 19 3.10 8.13 -16.09
N SER A 20 2.73 7.50 -14.97
CA SER A 20 2.22 8.21 -13.80
C SER A 20 3.22 9.22 -13.24
N TYR A 21 4.52 8.91 -13.23
CA TYR A 21 5.55 9.84 -12.80
C TYR A 21 5.72 11.06 -13.71
N LEU A 22 5.45 10.92 -15.01
CA LEU A 22 5.51 12.03 -15.97
C LEU A 22 4.28 12.93 -15.89
N VAL A 23 3.10 12.33 -15.77
CA VAL A 23 1.81 13.07 -15.80
C VAL A 23 1.49 13.71 -14.44
N LYS A 24 1.90 13.08 -13.34
CA LYS A 24 1.64 13.53 -11.96
C LYS A 24 2.02 15.00 -11.69
N PRO A 25 3.22 15.53 -12.06
CA PRO A 25 3.57 16.92 -11.82
C PRO A 25 2.64 17.91 -12.53
N ILE A 26 2.20 17.58 -13.73
CA ILE A 26 1.29 18.42 -14.53
C ILE A 26 -0.07 18.50 -13.85
N ILE A 27 -0.62 17.35 -13.42
CA ILE A 27 -1.89 17.29 -12.71
C ILE A 27 -1.80 18.05 -11.37
N ALA A 28 -0.71 17.84 -10.62
CA ALA A 28 -0.48 18.50 -9.35
C ALA A 28 -0.40 20.02 -9.51
N PHE A 29 0.31 20.51 -10.51
CA PHE A 29 0.37 21.94 -10.84
C PHE A 29 -1.01 22.52 -11.18
N TYR A 30 -1.76 21.85 -12.06
CA TYR A 30 -3.11 22.32 -12.47
C TYR A 30 -4.11 22.31 -11.32
N LEU A 31 -4.01 21.38 -10.37
CA LEU A 31 -4.93 21.24 -9.23
C LEU A 31 -4.46 21.99 -7.98
N LYS A 32 -3.35 22.72 -8.02
CA LYS A 32 -2.82 23.47 -6.86
C LYS A 32 -3.90 24.38 -6.25
N GLY A 33 -3.94 24.43 -4.94
CA GLY A 33 -4.91 25.20 -4.14
C GLY A 33 -4.68 24.95 -2.66
N ASP A 34 -5.62 25.28 -1.81
CA ASP A 34 -5.50 25.31 -0.35
C ASP A 34 -6.58 24.50 0.40
N THR A 35 -7.48 23.85 -0.33
CA THR A 35 -8.66 23.19 0.25
C THR A 35 -8.33 21.82 0.86
N TYR A 36 -7.44 21.04 0.22
CA TYR A 36 -7.05 19.70 0.65
C TYR A 36 -5.53 19.58 0.72
N THR A 37 -4.99 19.23 1.87
CA THR A 37 -3.54 19.03 2.05
C THR A 37 -3.23 17.54 2.11
N ASP A 38 -2.22 17.11 1.33
CA ASP A 38 -1.66 15.76 1.46
C ASP A 38 -0.62 15.75 2.59
N PRO A 39 -0.84 15.01 3.69
CA PRO A 39 0.07 14.99 4.82
C PRO A 39 1.42 14.31 4.51
N ILE A 40 1.52 13.56 3.41
CA ILE A 40 2.74 12.83 3.03
C ILE A 40 3.81 13.77 2.50
N ASP A 41 3.43 14.76 1.68
CA ASP A 41 4.38 15.72 1.09
C ASP A 41 4.10 17.19 1.42
N GLY A 42 3.00 17.46 2.15
CA GLY A 42 2.59 18.79 2.56
C GLY A 42 1.98 19.65 1.45
N ASN A 43 1.82 19.12 0.24
CA ASN A 43 1.23 19.88 -0.87
C ASN A 43 -0.29 20.01 -0.72
N SER A 44 -0.80 21.19 -1.09
CA SER A 44 -2.22 21.51 -1.02
C SER A 44 -2.84 21.71 -2.40
N PHE A 45 -4.10 21.27 -2.52
CA PHE A 45 -4.85 21.23 -3.77
C PHE A 45 -6.28 21.73 -3.58
N ARG A 46 -6.87 22.34 -4.64
CA ARG A 46 -8.29 22.72 -4.64
C ARG A 46 -9.23 21.52 -4.63
N LYS A 47 -8.76 20.36 -5.11
CA LYS A 47 -9.43 19.06 -5.04
C LYS A 47 -8.46 17.94 -5.23
N PHE A 48 -8.76 16.75 -4.68
CA PHE A 48 -8.10 15.52 -5.05
C PHE A 48 -8.83 14.84 -6.21
N LEU A 49 -8.16 13.89 -6.85
CA LEU A 49 -8.73 13.11 -7.94
C LEU A 49 -9.75 12.09 -7.42
N PRO A 50 -10.77 11.73 -8.20
CA PRO A 50 -11.66 10.64 -7.84
C PRO A 50 -10.95 9.29 -7.98
N TYR A 51 -11.35 8.31 -7.16
CA TYR A 51 -10.83 6.94 -7.21
C TYR A 51 -11.89 5.91 -6.81
N GLY A 52 -11.84 4.72 -7.41
CA GLY A 52 -12.69 3.56 -7.14
C GLY A 52 -13.11 2.83 -8.41
N TYR A 53 -13.22 1.51 -8.32
CA TYR A 53 -13.57 0.65 -9.45
C TYR A 53 -15.09 0.48 -9.60
N SER A 54 -15.77 0.12 -8.51
CA SER A 54 -17.24 -0.07 -8.47
C SER A 54 -17.95 1.21 -8.07
N LYS A 55 -17.51 1.83 -6.98
CA LYS A 55 -18.04 3.10 -6.48
C LYS A 55 -16.94 4.15 -6.45
N GLN A 56 -17.07 5.15 -7.29
CA GLN A 56 -16.10 6.23 -7.36
C GLN A 56 -16.26 7.18 -6.18
N ARG A 57 -15.18 7.35 -5.37
CA ARG A 57 -15.10 8.33 -4.28
C ARG A 57 -14.49 9.62 -4.81
N LYS A 58 -15.13 10.76 -4.53
CA LYS A 58 -14.58 12.09 -4.84
C LYS A 58 -13.45 12.42 -3.87
N ASN A 59 -12.46 13.18 -4.31
CA ASN A 59 -11.34 13.66 -3.48
C ASN A 59 -10.56 12.54 -2.76
N ALA A 60 -10.42 11.37 -3.39
CA ALA A 60 -9.77 10.21 -2.81
C ALA A 60 -8.27 10.15 -3.08
N LEU A 61 -7.84 10.41 -4.32
CA LEU A 61 -6.48 10.22 -4.79
C LEU A 61 -5.71 11.55 -4.83
N SER A 62 -4.62 11.63 -4.08
CA SER A 62 -3.76 12.82 -4.09
C SER A 62 -3.09 13.05 -5.45
N PRO A 63 -3.12 14.28 -6.00
CA PRO A 63 -2.47 14.60 -7.26
C PRO A 63 -0.94 14.49 -7.24
N SER A 64 -0.30 14.72 -6.08
CA SER A 64 1.15 14.76 -5.95
C SER A 64 1.76 13.41 -5.58
N THR A 65 1.19 12.69 -4.63
CA THR A 65 1.74 11.43 -4.14
C THR A 65 1.08 10.21 -4.76
N LEU A 66 -0.13 10.33 -5.33
CA LEU A 66 -1.05 9.25 -5.71
C LEU A 66 -1.48 8.42 -4.49
N SER A 67 -1.46 9.01 -3.30
CA SER A 67 -1.93 8.38 -2.08
C SER A 67 -3.46 8.38 -2.02
N LEU A 68 -4.02 7.31 -1.48
CA LEU A 68 -5.42 7.20 -1.09
C LEU A 68 -5.58 7.54 0.40
N GLU A 69 -6.82 7.62 0.87
CA GLU A 69 -7.18 7.93 2.26
C GLU A 69 -6.45 7.02 3.25
N ARG A 70 -6.44 5.70 2.98
CA ARG A 70 -5.77 4.70 3.83
C ARG A 70 -4.25 4.92 3.94
N HIS A 71 -3.61 5.37 2.84
CA HIS A 71 -2.18 5.69 2.86
C HIS A 71 -1.89 6.92 3.71
N ARG A 72 -2.70 7.96 3.59
CA ARG A 72 -2.58 9.18 4.41
C ARG A 72 -2.85 8.91 5.88
N LEU A 73 -3.83 8.04 6.18
CA LEU A 73 -4.09 7.59 7.56
C LEU A 73 -2.87 6.84 8.14
N MET A 74 -2.31 5.88 7.41
CA MET A 74 -1.09 5.17 7.82
C MET A 74 0.07 6.14 8.05
N TRP A 75 0.28 7.10 7.14
CA TRP A 75 1.31 8.13 7.30
C TRP A 75 1.14 8.94 8.58
N LEU A 76 -0.07 9.40 8.86
CA LEU A 76 -0.39 10.17 10.07
C LEU A 76 -0.19 9.33 11.33
N PHE A 77 -0.61 8.08 11.33
CA PHE A 77 -0.36 7.13 12.42
C PHE A 77 1.15 6.97 12.67
N LEU A 78 1.94 6.68 11.64
CA LEU A 78 3.38 6.51 11.78
C LEU A 78 4.07 7.79 12.31
N LYS A 79 3.59 8.96 11.87
CA LYS A 79 4.15 10.26 12.24
C LYS A 79 3.79 10.69 13.67
N ASN A 80 2.54 10.47 14.08
CA ASN A 80 2.00 11.06 15.31
C ASN A 80 2.00 10.08 16.48
N GLU A 81 1.82 8.77 16.21
CA GLU A 81 1.61 7.76 17.23
C GLU A 81 2.82 6.83 17.41
N THR A 82 3.85 6.98 16.59
CA THR A 82 5.04 6.12 16.66
C THR A 82 6.34 6.92 16.52
N SER A 83 7.46 6.30 16.88
CA SER A 83 8.80 6.85 16.63
C SER A 83 9.37 6.48 15.25
N PHE A 84 8.55 6.01 14.32
CA PHE A 84 8.99 5.47 13.02
C PHE A 84 9.90 6.44 12.24
N PHE A 85 9.56 7.74 12.21
CA PHE A 85 10.34 8.74 11.50
C PHE A 85 11.39 9.46 12.37
N THR A 86 11.27 9.38 13.69
CA THR A 86 12.08 10.16 14.64
C THR A 86 13.10 9.35 15.41
N SER A 87 13.07 8.02 15.26
CA SER A 87 14.01 7.12 15.95
C SER A 87 15.46 7.45 15.60
N SER A 88 16.31 7.53 16.61
CA SER A 88 17.76 7.61 16.45
C SER A 88 18.42 6.29 16.08
N LYS A 89 17.72 5.16 16.32
CA LYS A 89 18.18 3.83 15.94
C LYS A 89 17.63 3.46 14.55
N LYS A 90 18.38 2.65 13.82
CA LYS A 90 17.90 2.07 12.58
C LYS A 90 16.71 1.15 12.85
N ILE A 91 15.63 1.38 12.10
CA ILE A 91 14.41 0.55 12.12
C ILE A 91 14.41 -0.32 10.87
N LYS A 92 14.55 -1.62 11.05
CA LYS A 92 14.47 -2.58 9.95
C LYS A 92 13.00 -2.83 9.61
N THR A 93 12.59 -2.44 8.42
CA THR A 93 11.19 -2.42 8.00
C THR A 93 10.98 -3.33 6.80
N LEU A 94 10.01 -4.24 6.90
CA LEU A 94 9.51 -5.04 5.77
C LEU A 94 8.19 -4.46 5.27
N HIS A 95 8.07 -4.25 3.97
CA HIS A 95 6.85 -3.80 3.33
C HIS A 95 6.41 -4.79 2.25
N ILE A 96 5.35 -5.52 2.52
CA ILE A 96 4.75 -6.45 1.57
C ILE A 96 3.88 -5.67 0.57
N ALA A 97 4.00 -5.98 -0.71
CA ALA A 97 3.30 -5.32 -1.81
C ALA A 97 3.39 -3.78 -1.76
N PRO A 98 4.62 -3.21 -1.81
CA PRO A 98 4.86 -1.81 -1.47
C PRO A 98 4.07 -0.85 -2.34
N GLU A 99 3.38 0.09 -1.68
CA GLU A 99 2.66 1.15 -2.36
C GLU A 99 3.61 2.21 -2.94
N GLN A 100 3.31 2.62 -4.16
CA GLN A 100 4.13 3.58 -4.91
C GLN A 100 4.30 4.92 -4.19
N CYS A 101 3.31 5.36 -3.42
CA CYS A 101 3.33 6.62 -2.69
C CYS A 101 4.38 6.64 -1.55
N PHE A 102 4.68 5.48 -0.95
CA PHE A 102 5.65 5.35 0.14
C PHE A 102 7.06 4.98 -0.32
N LEU A 103 7.17 4.19 -1.38
CA LEU A 103 8.40 3.53 -1.80
C LEU A 103 9.62 4.47 -1.84
N LYS A 104 9.50 5.60 -2.57
CA LYS A 104 10.59 6.56 -2.68
C LYS A 104 10.86 7.32 -1.40
N ILE A 105 9.83 7.57 -0.60
CA ILE A 105 9.92 8.34 0.63
C ILE A 105 10.62 7.51 1.70
N PHE A 106 10.20 6.25 1.89
CA PHE A 106 10.80 5.37 2.88
C PHE A 106 12.23 4.98 2.52
N LYS A 107 12.53 4.74 1.23
CA LYS A 107 13.92 4.51 0.77
C LYS A 107 14.88 5.69 1.02
N LYS A 108 14.37 6.91 1.17
CA LYS A 108 15.17 8.10 1.48
C LYS A 108 15.37 8.34 2.98
N GLN A 109 14.62 7.67 3.85
CA GLN A 109 14.75 7.85 5.29
C GLN A 109 16.04 7.24 5.81
N LYS A 110 16.91 8.06 6.41
CA LYS A 110 18.23 7.62 6.89
C LYS A 110 18.15 6.64 8.06
N ASN A 111 17.07 6.71 8.84
CA ASN A 111 16.84 5.85 10.00
C ASN A 111 16.12 4.53 9.63
N LEU A 112 15.75 4.30 8.38
CA LEU A 112 15.12 3.06 7.95
C LEU A 112 16.13 2.16 7.22
N ASP A 113 16.11 0.86 7.56
CA ASP A 113 16.58 -0.24 6.73
C ASP A 113 15.35 -0.86 6.07
N TYR A 114 14.98 -0.30 4.92
CA TYR A 114 13.69 -0.54 4.27
C TYR A 114 13.80 -1.59 3.18
N VAL A 115 13.17 -2.72 3.39
CA VAL A 115 13.10 -3.87 2.48
C VAL A 115 11.68 -4.04 1.99
N THR A 116 11.50 -4.28 0.71
CA THR A 116 10.20 -4.52 0.09
C THR A 116 10.11 -5.92 -0.49
N SER A 117 8.95 -6.57 -0.35
CA SER A 117 8.71 -7.91 -0.87
C SER A 117 7.36 -8.00 -1.57
N ASP A 118 7.31 -8.74 -2.68
CA ASP A 118 6.08 -9.00 -3.42
C ASP A 118 6.27 -10.23 -4.30
N LEU A 119 5.21 -10.94 -4.62
CA LEU A 119 5.27 -12.13 -5.48
C LEU A 119 5.57 -11.78 -6.95
N GLU A 120 5.00 -10.68 -7.46
CA GLU A 120 5.01 -10.34 -8.89
C GLU A 120 5.47 -8.92 -9.19
N SER A 121 5.46 -8.02 -8.20
CA SER A 121 5.71 -6.59 -8.42
C SER A 121 7.15 -6.32 -8.86
N PRO A 122 7.37 -5.59 -9.97
CA PRO A 122 8.70 -5.24 -10.44
C PRO A 122 9.39 -4.16 -9.61
N ILE A 123 8.70 -3.56 -8.64
CA ILE A 123 9.25 -2.49 -7.78
C ILE A 123 9.67 -2.99 -6.40
N ALA A 124 9.41 -4.28 -6.09
CA ALA A 124 9.86 -4.90 -4.84
C ALA A 124 11.34 -5.31 -4.94
N ASP A 125 12.04 -5.24 -3.81
CA ASP A 125 13.46 -5.61 -3.71
C ASP A 125 13.63 -7.15 -3.67
N VAL A 126 12.66 -7.85 -3.07
CA VAL A 126 12.67 -9.31 -2.92
C VAL A 126 11.41 -9.91 -3.51
N LYS A 127 11.57 -10.87 -4.41
CA LYS A 127 10.45 -11.64 -4.94
C LYS A 127 10.19 -12.83 -4.01
N ALA A 128 9.05 -12.84 -3.32
CA ALA A 128 8.70 -13.90 -2.39
C ALA A 128 7.19 -14.10 -2.24
N ASP A 129 6.80 -15.33 -1.91
CA ASP A 129 5.47 -15.67 -1.45
C ASP A 129 5.35 -15.28 0.03
N ILE A 130 4.28 -14.56 0.37
CA ILE A 130 3.99 -14.13 1.74
C ILE A 130 3.79 -15.33 2.69
N CYS A 131 3.37 -16.49 2.17
CA CYS A 131 3.23 -17.73 2.93
C CYS A 131 4.57 -18.47 3.16
N ASN A 132 5.67 -17.98 2.58
CA ASN A 132 7.02 -18.56 2.72
C ASN A 132 8.08 -17.48 2.54
N LEU A 133 8.21 -16.59 3.52
CA LEU A 133 9.13 -15.45 3.44
C LEU A 133 10.59 -15.89 3.63
N PRO A 134 11.52 -15.47 2.74
CA PRO A 134 12.93 -15.88 2.78
C PRO A 134 13.74 -15.08 3.83
N PHE A 135 13.12 -14.73 4.93
CA PHE A 135 13.74 -13.98 6.02
C PHE A 135 13.82 -14.82 7.27
N LYS A 136 14.84 -14.57 8.10
CA LYS A 136 15.00 -15.23 9.41
C LYS A 136 13.92 -14.75 10.38
N ASP A 137 13.65 -15.55 11.40
CA ASP A 137 12.80 -15.16 12.51
C ASP A 137 13.35 -13.88 13.17
N ASP A 138 12.46 -13.10 13.78
CA ASP A 138 12.82 -11.88 14.53
C ASP A 138 13.72 -10.92 13.73
N SER A 139 13.46 -10.75 12.42
CA SER A 139 14.33 -9.96 11.51
C SER A 139 13.95 -8.49 11.43
N PHE A 140 12.66 -8.15 11.59
CA PHE A 140 12.15 -6.80 11.32
C PHE A 140 11.54 -6.15 12.56
N ASP A 141 11.81 -4.85 12.74
CA ASP A 141 11.22 -4.04 13.80
C ASP A 141 9.79 -3.61 13.45
N VAL A 142 9.52 -3.45 12.13
CA VAL A 142 8.21 -3.03 11.61
C VAL A 142 7.86 -3.84 10.37
N VAL A 143 6.59 -4.25 10.25
CA VAL A 143 6.05 -4.96 9.08
C VAL A 143 4.81 -4.24 8.56
N PHE A 144 4.77 -3.94 7.27
CA PHE A 144 3.60 -3.41 6.58
C PHE A 144 3.03 -4.43 5.60
N CYS A 145 1.71 -4.67 5.68
CA CYS A 145 0.99 -5.56 4.78
C CYS A 145 -0.42 -5.01 4.55
N ASN A 146 -0.58 -4.21 3.51
CA ASN A 146 -1.79 -3.47 3.24
C ASN A 146 -2.48 -3.98 1.98
N HIS A 147 -3.74 -4.36 2.09
CA HIS A 147 -4.55 -4.88 0.97
C HIS A 147 -3.89 -6.05 0.23
N VAL A 148 -3.43 -7.04 0.99
CA VAL A 148 -2.79 -8.26 0.50
C VAL A 148 -3.51 -9.51 1.02
N LEU A 149 -3.78 -9.57 2.34
CA LEU A 149 -4.27 -10.78 3.00
C LEU A 149 -5.61 -11.26 2.44
N GLU A 150 -6.48 -10.35 2.01
CA GLU A 150 -7.76 -10.68 1.35
C GLU A 150 -7.59 -11.45 0.04
N HIS A 151 -6.41 -11.36 -0.59
CA HIS A 151 -6.11 -12.08 -1.83
C HIS A 151 -5.42 -13.42 -1.61
N ILE A 152 -5.00 -13.73 -0.38
CA ILE A 152 -4.24 -14.93 -0.04
C ILE A 152 -5.19 -16.03 0.45
N PRO A 153 -5.24 -17.21 -0.21
CA PRO A 153 -6.11 -18.31 0.22
C PRO A 153 -5.79 -18.82 1.63
N ASP A 154 -4.51 -18.96 1.95
CA ASP A 154 -4.02 -19.33 3.30
C ASP A 154 -3.49 -18.09 4.03
N ASP A 155 -4.40 -17.18 4.37
CA ASP A 155 -4.08 -15.94 5.08
C ASP A 155 -3.54 -16.20 6.49
N LYS A 156 -3.96 -17.30 7.13
CA LYS A 156 -3.45 -17.72 8.44
C LYS A 156 -1.96 -18.02 8.37
N LYS A 157 -1.52 -18.76 7.34
CA LYS A 157 -0.12 -19.03 7.14
C LYS A 157 0.67 -17.77 6.80
N ALA A 158 0.11 -16.88 5.97
CA ALA A 158 0.71 -15.59 5.68
C ALA A 158 0.91 -14.77 6.97
N MET A 159 -0.11 -14.70 7.83
CA MET A 159 0.01 -14.02 9.12
C MET A 159 1.04 -14.66 10.06
N GLN A 160 1.15 -16.01 10.07
CA GLN A 160 2.20 -16.70 10.83
C GLN A 160 3.60 -16.33 10.35
N GLU A 161 3.82 -16.25 9.04
CA GLU A 161 5.10 -15.81 8.46
C GLU A 161 5.42 -14.34 8.78
N LEU A 162 4.44 -13.46 8.66
CA LEU A 162 4.60 -12.04 9.04
C LEU A 162 4.93 -11.89 10.53
N PHE A 163 4.28 -12.68 11.39
CA PHE A 163 4.58 -12.72 12.82
C PHE A 163 5.96 -13.33 13.11
N ARG A 164 6.35 -14.41 12.42
CA ARG A 164 7.67 -15.06 12.57
C ARG A 164 8.83 -14.11 12.28
N VAL A 165 8.70 -13.30 11.23
CA VAL A 165 9.76 -12.36 10.83
C VAL A 165 9.77 -11.07 11.64
N LEU A 166 8.70 -10.78 12.39
CA LEU A 166 8.58 -9.60 13.24
C LEU A 166 9.28 -9.86 14.59
N LYS A 167 10.14 -8.94 15.00
CA LYS A 167 10.83 -8.99 16.29
C LYS A 167 9.88 -8.86 17.48
N LYS A 168 10.23 -9.44 18.59
CA LYS A 168 9.58 -9.16 19.89
C LYS A 168 9.66 -7.67 20.19
N GLY A 169 8.50 -7.06 20.50
CA GLY A 169 8.39 -5.60 20.70
C GLY A 169 8.35 -4.77 19.44
N GLY A 170 8.42 -5.39 18.28
CA GLY A 170 8.12 -4.76 16.99
C GLY A 170 6.60 -4.60 16.79
N PHE A 171 6.20 -3.88 15.74
CA PHE A 171 4.78 -3.73 15.39
C PHE A 171 4.50 -3.94 13.90
N GLY A 172 3.27 -4.35 13.60
CA GLY A 172 2.78 -4.48 12.22
C GLY A 172 1.62 -3.52 11.95
N VAL A 173 1.54 -3.01 10.71
CA VAL A 173 0.37 -2.32 10.19
C VAL A 173 -0.24 -3.18 9.10
N PHE A 174 -1.50 -3.59 9.31
CA PHE A 174 -2.25 -4.45 8.41
C PHE A 174 -3.55 -3.75 8.05
N GLN A 175 -3.76 -3.48 6.77
CA GLN A 175 -4.99 -2.88 6.29
C GLN A 175 -5.69 -3.88 5.37
N ILE A 176 -6.97 -4.14 5.63
CA ILE A 176 -7.84 -4.99 4.83
C ILE A 176 -9.12 -4.22 4.46
N PRO A 177 -9.79 -4.55 3.34
CA PRO A 177 -11.10 -4.00 3.03
C PRO A 177 -12.10 -4.35 4.13
N GLN A 178 -13.00 -3.42 4.43
CA GLN A 178 -14.05 -3.62 5.41
C GLN A 178 -15.41 -3.29 4.81
N ASP A 179 -16.35 -4.24 4.87
CA ASP A 179 -17.74 -4.03 4.51
C ASP A 179 -18.56 -3.73 5.77
N MET A 180 -18.81 -2.44 6.01
CA MET A 180 -19.56 -1.96 7.18
C MET A 180 -21.06 -2.34 7.16
N SER A 181 -21.56 -2.94 6.07
CA SER A 181 -22.93 -3.44 6.01
C SER A 181 -23.09 -4.83 6.63
N ARG A 182 -21.98 -5.51 6.95
CA ARG A 182 -21.94 -6.85 7.54
C ARG A 182 -21.57 -6.78 9.00
N GLU A 183 -22.26 -7.59 9.84
CA GLU A 183 -21.95 -7.71 11.28
C GLU A 183 -20.73 -8.64 11.51
N ASN A 184 -20.55 -9.64 10.62
CA ASN A 184 -19.49 -10.63 10.75
C ASN A 184 -18.54 -10.58 9.55
N THR A 185 -17.28 -10.95 9.79
CA THR A 185 -16.30 -11.17 8.74
C THR A 185 -16.81 -12.27 7.79
N PHE A 186 -16.72 -11.99 6.50
CA PHE A 186 -17.05 -12.97 5.47
C PHE A 186 -15.78 -13.68 5.03
N GLU A 187 -15.74 -14.98 5.23
CA GLU A 187 -14.67 -15.87 4.80
C GLU A 187 -15.26 -17.06 4.01
N ASP A 188 -14.60 -17.42 2.93
CA ASP A 188 -14.92 -18.61 2.18
C ASP A 188 -13.62 -19.28 1.68
N ALA A 189 -13.24 -20.38 2.33
CA ALA A 189 -12.03 -21.12 2.02
C ALA A 189 -12.08 -21.86 0.67
N SER A 190 -13.27 -22.04 0.08
CA SER A 190 -13.41 -22.67 -1.23
C SER A 190 -12.99 -21.75 -2.38
N ILE A 191 -12.98 -20.44 -2.14
CA ILE A 191 -12.58 -19.43 -3.13
C ILE A 191 -11.05 -19.31 -3.14
N THR A 192 -10.40 -20.05 -4.02
CA THR A 192 -8.93 -20.08 -4.15
C THR A 192 -8.42 -19.34 -5.39
N ASP A 193 -9.26 -19.11 -6.39
CA ASP A 193 -8.88 -18.40 -7.60
C ASP A 193 -8.61 -16.92 -7.34
N LYS A 194 -7.47 -16.43 -7.83
CA LYS A 194 -7.02 -15.05 -7.62
C LYS A 194 -8.00 -14.00 -8.16
N GLN A 195 -8.62 -14.26 -9.32
CA GLN A 195 -9.52 -13.29 -9.94
C GLN A 195 -10.87 -13.26 -9.20
N GLU A 196 -11.32 -14.41 -8.76
CA GLU A 196 -12.55 -14.55 -7.98
C GLU A 196 -12.39 -13.90 -6.61
N ARG A 197 -11.28 -14.14 -5.90
CA ARG A 197 -10.95 -13.44 -4.64
C ARG A 197 -10.91 -11.93 -4.82
N THR A 198 -10.28 -11.43 -5.89
CA THR A 198 -10.25 -10.00 -6.18
C THR A 198 -11.64 -9.38 -6.42
N LYS A 199 -12.58 -10.13 -6.96
CA LYS A 199 -13.96 -9.65 -7.16
C LYS A 199 -14.78 -9.60 -5.88
N ILE A 200 -14.53 -10.55 -4.97
CA ILE A 200 -15.34 -10.78 -3.77
C ILE A 200 -14.78 -10.00 -2.57
N PHE A 201 -13.47 -10.02 -2.39
CA PHE A 201 -12.78 -9.48 -1.22
C PHE A 201 -11.97 -8.19 -1.50
N GLY A 202 -11.64 -7.88 -2.78
CA GLY A 202 -10.75 -6.76 -3.17
C GLY A 202 -11.42 -5.41 -3.43
#